data_a3e294255eff975db42334cd8c7b2dbf
#
_entry.id   a3e294255eff975db42334cd8c7b2dbf
#
_cell.length_a   1.000
_cell.length_b   1.000
_cell.length_c   1.000
_cell.angle_alpha   90.00
_cell.angle_beta   90.00
_cell.angle_gamma   90.00
#
_symmetry.space_group_name_H-M   'P 1'
#
loop_
_entity.id
_entity.type
_entity.pdbx_description
1 polymer ?
#
loop_
_entity_poly.entity_id
_entity_poly.type
_entity_poly.pdbx_seq_one_letter_code
_entity_poly.pdbx_strand_id
1 'polypeptide(L)'
;MKRLFFAVILAAAAIAVSMSFGSSHREAPLSALDPTADDTDIYAFTAPDAPNALTVASDWIPFEDPAGGPNFYRFDDRAHYYINVDNTGDGVYDIRYQFKFKTHYLNKNSFLYALPGVSGIHDPKLQVQQSYTVTREKYRKGKLVSEKVVGKGIPVAPNNVGPKTIPNYTAVANQAIHSLAGGGRVFAGQRDDPFFVDLGTAFDAINLRLGTGNQGGGKDDLAGYGVHSIVLQIPKSEVTVDGKSVSGPSAANAVVGVWTSTERPRLQVNGRRAVVSAAAKKHRGHRKHGRKSGDDGFVQVSRLGNPLVNEVVIPLGQKDHFNATQPSQDAKLYGQYVLKPELAHVMNLLFDIHAPETNRTDIVQALLTGIPGKTQIGKHPVPADTLKINLGVPPSANPNPLGVLGGDLQGFPDGRRLTDDVTDISLRVVAGALKGNNVPLGDGVDANDKPFLSSFPYLAEPTSGFDSQIPKPITPPHAPTP
;
A
#
# COMPACT_ATOMS: atom_id res chain seq x y z
N MET A 1 48.78 24.48 -0.84
CA MET A 1 47.89 23.79 -1.80
C MET A 1 47.46 22.37 -1.39
N LYS A 2 48.35 21.53 -0.81
CA LYS A 2 47.93 20.14 -0.42
C LYS A 2 46.95 20.05 0.77
N ARG A 3 46.86 21.05 1.66
CA ARG A 3 45.90 21.05 2.77
C ARG A 3 44.49 21.53 2.41
N LEU A 4 44.32 22.28 1.32
CA LEU A 4 43.00 22.70 0.83
C LEU A 4 42.28 21.57 0.08
N PHE A 5 43.05 20.70 -0.60
CA PHE A 5 42.46 19.56 -1.31
C PHE A 5 41.89 18.48 -0.38
N PHE A 6 42.48 18.29 0.80
CA PHE A 6 41.98 17.35 1.80
C PHE A 6 40.69 17.84 2.51
N ALA A 7 40.54 19.14 2.67
CA ALA A 7 39.33 19.72 3.26
C ALA A 7 38.12 19.65 2.34
N VAL A 8 38.33 19.74 1.03
CA VAL A 8 37.26 19.62 0.04
C VAL A 8 36.79 18.16 -0.12
N ILE A 9 37.70 17.20 -0.02
CA ILE A 9 37.35 15.76 -0.06
C ILE A 9 36.62 15.33 1.23
N LEU A 10 36.95 15.88 2.41
CA LEU A 10 36.25 15.59 3.66
C LEU A 10 34.87 16.29 3.71
N ALA A 11 34.69 17.44 3.06
CA ALA A 11 33.41 18.12 2.98
C ALA A 11 32.45 17.44 1.99
N ALA A 12 32.97 16.81 0.92
CA ALA A 12 32.18 16.00 -0.02
C ALA A 12 31.76 14.65 0.58
N ALA A 13 32.52 14.09 1.52
CA ALA A 13 32.16 12.83 2.19
C ALA A 13 31.12 12.98 3.32
N ALA A 14 30.78 14.21 3.74
CA ALA A 14 29.83 14.47 4.82
C ALA A 14 28.38 14.73 4.33
N ILE A 15 28.11 14.65 3.03
CA ILE A 15 26.77 14.86 2.44
C ILE A 15 26.29 13.58 1.71
N ALA A 16 26.75 12.42 2.13
CA ALA A 16 26.08 11.19 1.74
C ALA A 16 24.84 11.01 2.65
N VAL A 17 23.83 11.86 2.45
CA VAL A 17 22.49 11.59 2.95
C VAL A 17 21.96 10.49 2.03
N SER A 18 21.87 9.28 2.55
CA SER A 18 21.26 8.15 1.87
C SER A 18 19.80 8.48 1.62
N MET A 19 19.45 8.75 0.37
CA MET A 19 18.08 8.97 -0.04
C MET A 19 17.56 7.69 -0.66
N SER A 20 16.41 7.28 -0.17
CA SER A 20 15.76 6.05 -0.57
C SER A 20 14.50 6.34 -1.36
N PHE A 21 14.41 5.79 -2.57
CA PHE A 21 13.18 5.60 -3.31
C PHE A 21 12.76 4.15 -3.19
N GLY A 22 11.50 3.90 -3.01
CA GLY A 22 10.95 2.57 -2.97
C GLY A 22 9.44 2.63 -2.92
N SER A 23 8.79 1.58 -3.33
CA SER A 23 7.43 1.33 -2.96
C SER A 23 7.34 1.21 -1.44
N SER A 24 6.16 1.31 -0.85
CA SER A 24 5.92 1.19 0.59
C SER A 24 6.41 -0.12 1.23
N HIS A 25 7.24 -0.88 0.50
CA HIS A 25 7.89 -2.10 0.95
C HIS A 25 9.01 -1.76 1.93
N ARG A 26 8.77 -2.02 3.23
CA ARG A 26 9.75 -1.78 4.30
C ARG A 26 10.19 -0.30 4.40
N GLU A 27 9.31 0.63 4.09
CA GLU A 27 9.60 2.06 4.00
C GLU A 27 10.02 2.71 5.33
N ALA A 28 9.59 2.16 6.46
CA ALA A 28 9.90 2.68 7.78
C ALA A 28 10.68 1.65 8.65
N PRO A 29 11.53 2.12 9.57
CA PRO A 29 12.33 1.20 10.41
C PRO A 29 11.50 0.17 11.18
N LEU A 30 10.36 0.56 11.75
CA LEU A 30 9.52 -0.34 12.53
C LEU A 30 8.71 -1.29 11.65
N SER A 31 8.16 -0.84 10.51
CA SER A 31 7.44 -1.71 9.58
C SER A 31 8.39 -2.76 8.97
N ALA A 32 9.62 -2.37 8.63
CA ALA A 32 10.64 -3.29 8.16
C ALA A 32 11.00 -4.43 9.14
N LEU A 33 10.75 -4.22 10.45
CA LEU A 33 10.95 -5.22 11.50
C LEU A 33 9.68 -6.02 11.84
N ASP A 34 8.52 -5.61 11.31
CA ASP A 34 7.22 -6.27 11.50
C ASP A 34 6.49 -6.43 10.15
N PRO A 35 6.99 -7.30 9.24
CA PRO A 35 6.46 -7.43 7.89
C PRO A 35 4.96 -7.73 7.84
N THR A 36 4.40 -8.39 8.85
CA THR A 36 2.97 -8.69 8.89
C THR A 36 2.09 -7.49 9.22
N ALA A 37 2.67 -6.37 9.62
CA ALA A 37 1.99 -5.09 9.80
C ALA A 37 2.33 -4.07 8.70
N ASP A 38 3.33 -4.38 7.88
CA ASP A 38 3.83 -3.54 6.79
C ASP A 38 2.80 -3.48 5.66
N ASP A 39 2.29 -2.28 5.41
CA ASP A 39 1.27 -1.98 4.41
C ASP A 39 1.99 -1.50 3.15
N THR A 40 2.06 -2.36 2.14
CA THR A 40 2.98 -2.18 1.01
C THR A 40 2.39 -1.37 -0.13
N ASP A 41 1.13 -1.61 -0.46
CA ASP A 41 0.46 -0.96 -1.59
C ASP A 41 -1.03 -0.80 -1.37
N ILE A 42 -1.57 0.28 -1.94
CA ILE A 42 -3.01 0.49 -2.10
C ILE A 42 -3.33 0.93 -3.53
N TYR A 43 -4.36 0.33 -4.08
CA TYR A 43 -4.97 0.66 -5.36
C TYR A 43 -6.45 0.96 -5.14
N ALA A 44 -6.95 2.01 -5.76
CA ALA A 44 -8.37 2.37 -5.70
C ALA A 44 -8.85 2.78 -7.10
N PHE A 45 -9.79 2.03 -7.66
CA PHE A 45 -10.26 2.25 -9.02
C PHE A 45 -11.69 1.78 -9.24
N THR A 46 -12.28 2.23 -10.33
CA THR A 46 -13.53 1.69 -10.86
C THR A 46 -13.21 0.69 -11.96
N ALA A 47 -13.52 -0.58 -11.74
CA ALA A 47 -13.24 -1.64 -12.71
C ALA A 47 -14.24 -1.62 -13.87
N PRO A 48 -13.81 -1.96 -15.12
CA PRO A 48 -14.71 -1.98 -16.29
C PRO A 48 -15.87 -2.97 -16.17
N ASP A 49 -15.65 -4.13 -15.52
CA ASP A 49 -16.68 -5.14 -15.27
C ASP A 49 -17.60 -4.81 -14.07
N ALA A 50 -17.26 -3.76 -13.29
CA ALA A 50 -18.03 -3.31 -12.13
C ALA A 50 -18.09 -1.78 -12.02
N PRO A 51 -18.65 -1.06 -13.03
CA PRO A 51 -18.58 0.40 -13.12
C PRO A 51 -19.34 1.14 -12.01
N ASN A 52 -20.21 0.47 -11.28
CA ASN A 52 -20.98 1.01 -10.16
C ASN A 52 -20.38 0.68 -8.79
N ALA A 53 -19.18 0.10 -8.77
CA ALA A 53 -18.46 -0.26 -7.55
C ALA A 53 -17.12 0.48 -7.46
N LEU A 54 -16.69 0.75 -6.22
CA LEU A 54 -15.32 1.07 -5.88
C LEU A 54 -14.59 -0.24 -5.61
N THR A 55 -13.47 -0.46 -6.26
CA THR A 55 -12.52 -1.53 -5.95
C THR A 55 -11.34 -0.94 -5.21
N VAL A 56 -11.00 -1.52 -4.07
CA VAL A 56 -9.77 -1.24 -3.32
C VAL A 56 -9.01 -2.55 -3.21
N ALA A 57 -7.81 -2.60 -3.77
CA ALA A 57 -6.83 -3.65 -3.53
C ALA A 57 -5.76 -3.08 -2.61
N SER A 58 -5.36 -3.82 -1.61
CA SER A 58 -4.35 -3.41 -0.64
C SER A 58 -3.51 -4.60 -0.22
N ASP A 59 -2.22 -4.37 -0.05
CA ASP A 59 -1.22 -5.41 0.05
C ASP A 59 -0.37 -5.23 1.32
N TRP A 60 0.00 -6.35 1.92
CA TRP A 60 0.85 -6.46 3.10
C TRP A 60 1.90 -7.54 2.90
N ILE A 61 2.89 -7.55 3.78
CA ILE A 61 3.97 -8.52 3.82
C ILE A 61 4.83 -8.44 2.57
N PRO A 62 5.68 -7.41 2.47
CA PRO A 62 6.53 -7.21 1.30
C PRO A 62 7.52 -8.35 1.10
N PHE A 63 7.91 -8.59 -0.15
CA PHE A 63 8.93 -9.55 -0.54
C PHE A 63 8.65 -10.98 -0.07
N GLU A 64 7.41 -11.45 -0.20
CA GLU A 64 7.10 -12.85 0.04
C GLU A 64 7.83 -13.73 -0.97
N ASP A 65 8.90 -14.37 -0.55
CA ASP A 65 9.55 -15.40 -1.35
C ASP A 65 8.58 -16.58 -1.53
N PRO A 66 8.18 -16.94 -2.76
CA PRO A 66 7.27 -18.05 -2.99
C PRO A 66 7.75 -19.38 -2.39
N ALA A 67 9.07 -19.57 -2.28
CA ALA A 67 9.68 -20.74 -1.65
C ALA A 67 9.87 -20.62 -0.13
N GLY A 68 9.28 -19.62 0.51
CA GLY A 68 9.44 -19.25 1.92
C GLY A 68 8.91 -20.22 2.97
N GLY A 69 8.78 -21.53 2.65
CA GLY A 69 8.39 -22.58 3.60
C GLY A 69 9.47 -22.89 4.65
N PRO A 70 9.16 -23.71 5.69
CA PRO A 70 7.87 -24.39 5.93
C PRO A 70 6.78 -23.51 6.54
N ASN A 71 7.12 -22.34 7.09
CA ASN A 71 6.18 -21.38 7.68
C ASN A 71 5.83 -20.31 6.63
N PHE A 72 5.01 -20.69 5.65
CA PHE A 72 4.53 -19.76 4.64
C PHE A 72 3.82 -18.56 5.25
N TYR A 73 3.76 -17.48 4.51
CA TYR A 73 3.25 -16.19 4.92
C TYR A 73 1.76 -16.24 5.26
N ARG A 74 1.32 -15.35 6.13
CA ARG A 74 -0.09 -15.21 6.54
C ARG A 74 -0.33 -13.90 7.26
N PHE A 75 -1.53 -13.40 7.22
CA PHE A 75 -1.95 -12.28 8.08
C PHE A 75 -1.79 -12.64 9.57
N ASP A 76 -1.40 -11.67 10.40
CA ASP A 76 -1.24 -11.91 11.85
C ASP A 76 -2.60 -11.86 12.57
N ASP A 77 -2.93 -12.90 13.30
CA ASP A 77 -4.16 -13.01 14.11
C ASP A 77 -4.27 -11.91 15.20
N ARG A 78 -3.18 -11.20 15.49
CA ARG A 78 -3.09 -10.16 16.52
C ARG A 78 -3.09 -8.75 15.93
N ALA A 79 -3.08 -8.60 14.62
CA ALA A 79 -3.20 -7.33 13.93
C ALA A 79 -4.67 -7.04 13.58
N HIS A 80 -5.00 -5.76 13.48
CA HIS A 80 -6.20 -5.30 12.81
C HIS A 80 -5.78 -4.58 11.54
N TYR A 81 -6.32 -5.00 10.40
CA TYR A 81 -6.07 -4.39 9.10
C TYR A 81 -7.29 -3.57 8.69
N TYR A 82 -7.07 -2.41 8.08
CA TYR A 82 -8.15 -1.51 7.76
C TYR A 82 -8.03 -0.95 6.35
N ILE A 83 -9.19 -0.81 5.70
CA ILE A 83 -9.40 0.08 4.57
C ILE A 83 -10.27 1.22 5.09
N ASN A 84 -9.76 2.46 5.00
CA ASN A 84 -10.38 3.66 5.53
C ASN A 84 -10.88 4.55 4.38
N VAL A 85 -11.99 5.23 4.58
CA VAL A 85 -12.58 6.16 3.61
C VAL A 85 -12.95 7.46 4.29
N ASP A 86 -12.41 8.57 3.78
CA ASP A 86 -12.82 9.95 4.06
C ASP A 86 -13.73 10.43 2.92
N ASN A 87 -14.97 10.76 3.21
CA ASN A 87 -15.91 11.31 2.23
C ASN A 87 -16.37 12.73 2.59
N THR A 88 -15.75 13.34 3.61
CA THR A 88 -16.01 14.71 4.06
C THR A 88 -14.85 15.66 3.76
N GLY A 89 -13.65 15.15 3.51
CA GLY A 89 -12.43 15.92 3.18
C GLY A 89 -11.73 16.51 4.41
N ASP A 90 -11.94 15.93 5.59
CA ASP A 90 -11.32 16.37 6.83
C ASP A 90 -10.07 15.55 7.23
N GLY A 91 -9.70 14.55 6.41
CA GLY A 91 -8.56 13.68 6.65
C GLY A 91 -8.80 12.67 7.79
N VAL A 92 -10.05 12.47 8.19
CA VAL A 92 -10.47 11.48 9.17
C VAL A 92 -11.41 10.50 8.49
N TYR A 93 -11.34 9.23 8.85
CA TYR A 93 -12.23 8.24 8.26
C TYR A 93 -13.69 8.45 8.73
N ASP A 94 -14.60 8.45 7.75
CA ASP A 94 -16.04 8.38 7.96
C ASP A 94 -16.54 6.93 7.90
N ILE A 95 -15.82 6.09 7.16
CA ILE A 95 -16.12 4.67 7.00
C ILE A 95 -14.81 3.89 7.14
N ARG A 96 -14.85 2.78 7.90
CA ARG A 96 -13.75 1.82 7.97
C ARG A 96 -14.26 0.42 7.69
N TYR A 97 -13.46 -0.36 6.99
CA TYR A 97 -13.60 -1.80 6.91
C TYR A 97 -12.46 -2.44 7.68
N GLN A 98 -12.78 -3.08 8.80
CA GLN A 98 -11.83 -3.78 9.65
C GLN A 98 -11.78 -5.25 9.27
N PHE A 99 -10.57 -5.78 9.10
CA PHE A 99 -10.29 -7.19 8.83
C PHE A 99 -9.55 -7.80 10.02
N LYS A 100 -10.10 -8.88 10.57
CA LYS A 100 -9.49 -9.66 11.66
C LYS A 100 -9.34 -11.10 11.24
N PHE A 101 -8.11 -11.57 11.26
CA PHE A 101 -7.75 -12.91 10.81
C PHE A 101 -7.65 -13.90 11.96
N LYS A 102 -7.82 -15.18 11.63
CA LYS A 102 -7.65 -16.30 12.54
C LYS A 102 -7.05 -17.48 11.83
N THR A 103 -5.90 -17.96 12.33
CA THR A 103 -5.19 -19.12 11.83
C THR A 103 -5.70 -20.40 12.49
N HIS A 104 -5.89 -21.43 11.69
CA HIS A 104 -6.33 -22.76 12.09
C HIS A 104 -5.29 -23.79 11.65
N TYR A 105 -4.69 -24.48 12.61
CA TYR A 105 -3.80 -25.61 12.36
C TYR A 105 -4.61 -26.89 12.50
N LEU A 106 -4.89 -27.57 11.38
CA LEU A 106 -5.62 -28.83 11.38
C LEU A 106 -4.75 -29.98 11.91
N ASN A 107 -3.44 -29.96 11.59
CA ASN A 107 -2.47 -30.92 12.10
C ASN A 107 -1.19 -30.20 12.57
N LYS A 108 -0.97 -30.18 13.87
CA LYS A 108 0.20 -29.55 14.49
C LYS A 108 1.43 -30.46 14.53
N ASN A 109 1.29 -31.70 14.14
CA ASN A 109 2.38 -32.71 14.16
C ASN A 109 3.02 -32.91 12.78
N SER A 110 2.67 -32.07 11.81
CA SER A 110 3.28 -32.06 10.47
C SER A 110 4.17 -30.84 10.30
N PHE A 111 5.26 -31.01 9.56
CA PHE A 111 6.09 -29.88 9.08
C PHE A 111 5.57 -29.30 7.78
N LEU A 112 4.68 -30.01 7.09
CA LEU A 112 4.12 -29.58 5.81
C LEU A 112 2.99 -28.57 6.01
N TYR A 113 2.99 -27.53 5.19
CA TYR A 113 1.87 -26.58 5.08
C TYR A 113 0.59 -27.26 4.59
N ALA A 114 0.72 -28.15 3.61
CA ALA A 114 -0.36 -28.97 3.07
C ALA A 114 0.15 -30.31 2.57
N LEU A 115 -0.73 -31.32 2.53
CA LEU A 115 -0.47 -32.61 1.91
C LEU A 115 -0.74 -32.57 0.39
N PRO A 116 -0.18 -33.47 -0.40
CA PRO A 116 -0.39 -33.50 -1.86
C PRO A 116 -1.87 -33.64 -2.28
N GLY A 117 -2.24 -32.91 -3.33
CA GLY A 117 -3.54 -33.02 -3.97
C GLY A 117 -4.67 -32.30 -3.25
N VAL A 118 -4.42 -31.12 -2.70
CA VAL A 118 -5.45 -30.19 -2.20
C VAL A 118 -6.36 -29.80 -3.37
N SER A 119 -7.66 -29.97 -3.20
CA SER A 119 -8.69 -29.76 -4.22
C SER A 119 -9.69 -28.66 -3.89
N GLY A 120 -9.62 -28.09 -2.69
CA GLY A 120 -10.51 -27.03 -2.25
C GLY A 120 -10.00 -26.27 -1.03
N ILE A 121 -10.57 -25.11 -0.78
CA ILE A 121 -10.13 -24.19 0.30
C ILE A 121 -10.37 -24.77 1.72
N HIS A 122 -11.31 -25.71 1.83
CA HIS A 122 -11.62 -26.43 3.07
C HIS A 122 -11.11 -27.88 3.08
N ASP A 123 -10.27 -28.25 2.09
CA ASP A 123 -9.70 -29.60 2.03
C ASP A 123 -8.86 -29.86 3.30
N PRO A 124 -9.07 -30.98 4.04
CA PRO A 124 -8.31 -31.30 5.23
C PRO A 124 -6.81 -31.53 4.97
N LYS A 125 -6.41 -31.74 3.72
CA LYS A 125 -5.01 -31.78 3.30
C LYS A 125 -4.32 -30.42 3.41
N LEU A 126 -5.08 -29.32 3.37
CA LEU A 126 -4.58 -27.96 3.65
C LEU A 126 -4.49 -27.80 5.17
N GLN A 127 -3.32 -28.12 5.74
CA GLN A 127 -3.13 -28.25 7.18
C GLN A 127 -3.06 -26.91 7.93
N VAL A 128 -2.71 -25.85 7.22
CA VAL A 128 -2.74 -24.46 7.74
C VAL A 128 -3.78 -23.70 6.94
N GLN A 129 -4.82 -23.24 7.61
CA GLN A 129 -5.90 -22.45 7.00
C GLN A 129 -6.05 -21.14 7.76
N GLN A 130 -6.47 -20.09 7.08
CA GLN A 130 -6.92 -18.85 7.72
C GLN A 130 -8.35 -18.53 7.35
N SER A 131 -9.04 -17.87 8.26
CA SER A 131 -10.33 -17.23 8.02
C SER A 131 -10.33 -15.81 8.59
N TYR A 132 -11.25 -14.98 8.10
CA TYR A 132 -11.36 -13.61 8.60
C TYR A 132 -12.79 -13.15 8.77
N THR A 133 -12.93 -12.07 9.53
CA THR A 133 -14.18 -11.33 9.72
C THR A 133 -14.00 -9.93 9.17
N VAL A 134 -14.99 -9.45 8.43
CA VAL A 134 -15.06 -8.07 7.94
C VAL A 134 -16.13 -7.33 8.73
N THR A 135 -15.72 -6.25 9.40
CA THR A 135 -16.63 -5.34 10.11
C THR A 135 -16.62 -3.99 9.43
N ARG A 136 -17.80 -3.50 9.02
CA ARG A 136 -17.96 -2.14 8.53
C ARG A 136 -18.36 -1.22 9.67
N GLU A 137 -17.57 -0.18 9.86
CA GLU A 137 -17.79 0.88 10.84
C GLU A 137 -18.14 2.18 10.11
N LYS A 138 -19.15 2.91 10.58
CA LYS A 138 -19.48 4.26 10.09
C LYS A 138 -19.33 5.26 11.22
N TYR A 139 -18.70 6.38 10.90
CA TYR A 139 -18.43 7.46 11.84
C TYR A 139 -19.15 8.74 11.41
N ARG A 140 -19.42 9.62 12.36
CA ARG A 140 -19.89 10.98 12.12
C ARG A 140 -19.19 11.91 13.11
N LYS A 141 -18.41 12.87 12.61
CA LYS A 141 -17.61 13.79 13.44
C LYS A 141 -16.74 13.02 14.46
N GLY A 142 -16.03 12.02 13.99
CA GLY A 142 -15.15 11.18 14.79
C GLY A 142 -15.84 10.26 15.82
N LYS A 143 -17.17 10.11 15.78
CA LYS A 143 -17.92 9.22 16.68
C LYS A 143 -18.46 8.04 15.89
N LEU A 144 -18.25 6.82 16.39
CA LEU A 144 -18.84 5.61 15.84
C LEU A 144 -20.37 5.68 15.94
N VAL A 145 -21.07 5.58 14.81
CA VAL A 145 -22.54 5.63 14.72
C VAL A 145 -23.13 4.30 14.26
N SER A 146 -22.34 3.45 13.63
CA SER A 146 -22.77 2.11 13.20
C SER A 146 -21.58 1.19 13.10
N GLU A 147 -21.75 -0.03 13.60
CA GLU A 147 -20.80 -1.13 13.48
C GLU A 147 -21.58 -2.37 13.03
N LYS A 148 -21.16 -3.00 11.92
CA LYS A 148 -21.81 -4.18 11.36
C LYS A 148 -20.79 -5.20 10.88
N VAL A 149 -20.90 -6.44 11.34
CA VAL A 149 -20.20 -7.56 10.71
C VAL A 149 -20.86 -7.83 9.36
N VAL A 150 -20.14 -7.56 8.27
CA VAL A 150 -20.60 -7.74 6.89
C VAL A 150 -20.10 -9.04 6.26
N GLY A 151 -19.08 -9.66 6.87
CA GLY A 151 -18.58 -10.98 6.49
C GLY A 151 -17.96 -11.68 7.71
N LYS A 152 -18.20 -12.99 7.87
CA LYS A 152 -17.68 -13.75 9.02
C LYS A 152 -17.26 -15.15 8.60
N GLY A 153 -16.07 -15.56 9.07
CA GLY A 153 -15.54 -16.88 8.77
C GLY A 153 -15.20 -17.07 7.30
N ILE A 154 -14.88 -15.98 6.61
CA ILE A 154 -14.50 -16.01 5.19
C ILE A 154 -13.10 -16.62 5.09
N PRO A 155 -12.90 -17.65 4.24
CA PRO A 155 -11.60 -18.28 4.09
C PRO A 155 -10.62 -17.36 3.36
N VAL A 156 -9.34 -17.49 3.69
CA VAL A 156 -8.21 -16.86 3.00
C VAL A 156 -7.68 -17.82 1.95
N ALA A 157 -7.36 -17.35 0.74
CA ALA A 157 -6.71 -18.15 -0.27
C ALA A 157 -5.35 -18.67 0.24
N PRO A 158 -5.00 -19.93 0.05
CA PRO A 158 -3.76 -20.49 0.55
C PRO A 158 -2.54 -19.94 -0.19
N ASN A 159 -1.35 -20.10 0.40
CA ASN A 159 -0.10 -19.88 -0.33
C ASN A 159 0.05 -20.89 -1.48
N ASN A 160 0.59 -20.42 -2.60
CA ASN A 160 0.87 -21.29 -3.77
C ASN A 160 2.17 -22.07 -3.56
N VAL A 161 2.07 -23.19 -2.87
CA VAL A 161 3.24 -24.03 -2.53
C VAL A 161 3.82 -24.74 -3.76
N GLY A 162 2.96 -25.16 -4.69
CA GLY A 162 3.37 -25.85 -5.92
C GLY A 162 2.36 -26.87 -6.43
N PRO A 163 2.52 -27.34 -7.67
CA PRO A 163 1.51 -28.13 -8.38
C PRO A 163 1.28 -29.54 -7.79
N LYS A 164 2.26 -30.10 -7.07
CA LYS A 164 2.03 -31.38 -6.39
C LYS A 164 1.11 -31.22 -5.18
N THR A 165 1.24 -30.10 -4.46
CA THR A 165 0.45 -29.79 -3.26
C THR A 165 -0.93 -29.27 -3.64
N ILE A 166 -1.00 -28.30 -4.55
CA ILE A 166 -2.25 -27.68 -5.03
C ILE A 166 -2.27 -27.74 -6.56
N PRO A 167 -2.75 -28.85 -7.16
CA PRO A 167 -2.67 -29.06 -8.61
C PRO A 167 -3.40 -28.00 -9.44
N ASN A 168 -4.46 -27.41 -8.90
CA ASN A 168 -5.20 -26.32 -9.54
C ASN A 168 -5.36 -25.16 -8.55
N TYR A 169 -4.31 -24.36 -8.43
CA TYR A 169 -4.29 -23.22 -7.51
C TYR A 169 -5.41 -22.23 -7.79
N THR A 170 -5.64 -21.88 -9.06
CA THR A 170 -6.71 -20.95 -9.49
C THR A 170 -8.07 -21.38 -8.95
N ALA A 171 -8.43 -22.65 -9.11
CA ALA A 171 -9.72 -23.16 -8.64
C ALA A 171 -9.86 -23.13 -7.13
N VAL A 172 -8.77 -23.34 -6.38
CA VAL A 172 -8.78 -23.25 -4.91
C VAL A 172 -8.82 -21.81 -4.46
N ALA A 173 -7.98 -20.93 -5.02
CA ALA A 173 -7.91 -19.51 -4.65
C ALA A 173 -9.23 -18.76 -4.93
N ASN A 174 -9.91 -19.09 -6.03
CA ASN A 174 -11.20 -18.47 -6.38
C ASN A 174 -12.31 -18.79 -5.37
N GLN A 175 -12.17 -19.88 -4.59
CA GLN A 175 -13.10 -20.17 -3.49
C GLN A 175 -12.97 -19.20 -2.30
N ALA A 176 -11.94 -18.35 -2.28
CA ALA A 176 -11.80 -17.27 -1.30
C ALA A 176 -12.57 -15.99 -1.68
N ILE A 177 -13.20 -15.94 -2.85
CA ILE A 177 -14.05 -14.82 -3.27
C ILE A 177 -15.42 -14.96 -2.64
N HIS A 178 -15.80 -14.00 -1.79
CA HIS A 178 -17.06 -14.04 -1.05
C HIS A 178 -17.86 -12.73 -1.19
N SER A 179 -19.20 -12.88 -1.24
CA SER A 179 -20.10 -11.74 -1.16
C SER A 179 -20.21 -11.21 0.27
N LEU A 180 -20.37 -9.89 0.40
CA LEU A 180 -20.57 -9.21 1.67
C LEU A 180 -22.03 -8.87 1.92
N ALA A 181 -22.46 -8.88 3.18
CA ALA A 181 -23.76 -8.40 3.57
C ALA A 181 -23.87 -6.88 3.33
N GLY A 182 -24.89 -6.46 2.55
CA GLY A 182 -25.06 -5.07 2.10
C GLY A 182 -24.53 -4.80 0.69
N GLY A 183 -24.06 -5.83 0.00
CA GLY A 183 -23.54 -5.76 -1.37
C GLY A 183 -22.01 -5.68 -1.45
N GLY A 184 -21.50 -6.04 -2.61
CA GLY A 184 -20.07 -6.11 -2.85
C GLY A 184 -19.48 -7.50 -2.60
N ARG A 185 -18.18 -7.61 -2.78
CA ARG A 185 -17.42 -8.87 -2.64
C ARG A 185 -16.03 -8.59 -2.09
N VAL A 186 -15.42 -9.61 -1.55
CA VAL A 186 -14.11 -9.54 -0.93
C VAL A 186 -13.28 -10.77 -1.24
N PHE A 187 -11.98 -10.60 -1.30
CA PHE A 187 -10.97 -11.63 -1.39
C PHE A 187 -9.85 -11.30 -0.39
N ALA A 188 -9.23 -12.32 0.21
CA ALA A 188 -7.96 -12.18 0.90
C ALA A 188 -7.09 -13.42 0.65
N GLY A 189 -5.78 -13.22 0.50
CA GLY A 189 -4.80 -14.29 0.31
C GLY A 189 -3.58 -13.83 -0.47
N GLN A 190 -2.66 -14.78 -0.70
CA GLN A 190 -1.45 -14.50 -1.45
C GLN A 190 -1.76 -14.14 -2.92
N ARG A 191 -1.10 -13.10 -3.40
CA ARG A 191 -1.08 -12.67 -4.79
C ARG A 191 0.36 -12.36 -5.23
N ASP A 192 0.56 -12.25 -6.52
CA ASP A 192 1.74 -11.64 -7.09
C ASP A 192 1.84 -10.21 -6.65
N ASP A 193 3.05 -9.73 -6.39
CA ASP A 193 3.25 -8.32 -6.04
C ASP A 193 2.89 -7.45 -7.25
N PRO A 194 1.86 -6.61 -7.16
CA PRO A 194 1.38 -5.86 -8.32
C PRO A 194 2.20 -4.60 -8.60
N PHE A 195 3.09 -4.20 -7.71
CA PHE A 195 3.96 -3.06 -7.91
C PHE A 195 5.16 -3.47 -8.76
N PHE A 196 5.58 -2.59 -9.64
CA PHE A 196 6.72 -2.79 -10.51
C PHE A 196 7.65 -1.58 -10.43
N VAL A 197 8.94 -1.81 -10.20
CA VAL A 197 9.92 -0.75 -9.97
C VAL A 197 11.35 -1.29 -9.94
N ASP A 198 12.31 -0.50 -10.43
CA ASP A 198 13.73 -0.74 -10.22
C ASP A 198 14.16 -0.18 -8.85
N LEU A 199 13.95 -0.97 -7.79
CA LEU A 199 14.32 -0.57 -6.41
C LEU A 199 15.82 -0.37 -6.26
N GLY A 200 16.63 -1.20 -6.93
CA GLY A 200 18.08 -1.09 -6.89
C GLY A 200 18.56 0.26 -7.39
N THR A 201 17.98 0.74 -8.50
CA THR A 201 18.21 2.08 -9.03
C THR A 201 17.75 3.17 -8.06
N ALA A 202 16.54 3.02 -7.56
CA ALA A 202 15.94 4.00 -6.66
C ALA A 202 16.79 4.22 -5.41
N PHE A 203 17.25 3.13 -4.76
CA PHE A 203 18.00 3.19 -3.51
C PHE A 203 19.52 3.36 -3.66
N ASP A 204 20.07 3.25 -4.87
CA ASP A 204 21.44 3.64 -5.19
C ASP A 204 21.51 5.11 -5.62
N ALA A 205 20.97 6.01 -4.80
CA ALA A 205 20.96 7.46 -5.01
C ALA A 205 20.38 7.88 -6.38
N ILE A 206 19.28 7.25 -6.80
CA ILE A 206 18.59 7.51 -8.10
C ILE A 206 19.54 7.27 -9.28
N ASN A 207 20.28 6.19 -9.23
CA ASN A 207 21.21 5.80 -10.29
C ASN A 207 20.44 5.24 -11.48
N LEU A 208 19.64 6.09 -12.18
CA LEU A 208 18.85 5.68 -13.33
C LEU A 208 19.75 5.01 -14.38
N ARG A 209 19.46 3.76 -14.73
CA ARG A 209 20.32 2.90 -15.57
C ARG A 209 20.59 3.49 -16.95
N LEU A 210 19.62 4.26 -17.48
CA LEU A 210 19.70 4.90 -18.79
C LEU A 210 19.75 6.43 -18.71
N GLY A 211 20.01 7.00 -17.52
CA GLY A 211 20.04 8.44 -17.32
C GLY A 211 18.64 9.07 -17.29
N THR A 212 18.47 10.25 -17.86
CA THR A 212 17.25 11.06 -17.74
C THR A 212 16.17 10.73 -18.76
N GLY A 213 16.23 9.60 -19.43
CA GLY A 213 15.20 9.20 -20.39
C GLY A 213 14.62 7.85 -19.97
N ASN A 214 13.29 7.71 -19.95
CA ASN A 214 12.69 6.40 -19.87
C ASN A 214 12.75 5.72 -21.23
N GLN A 215 13.72 4.84 -21.43
CA GLN A 215 13.94 4.09 -22.66
C GLN A 215 13.88 2.57 -22.44
N GLY A 216 13.29 2.13 -21.31
CA GLY A 216 13.34 0.76 -20.85
C GLY A 216 14.69 0.41 -20.21
N GLY A 217 14.94 -0.87 -19.95
CA GLY A 217 16.21 -1.36 -19.41
C GLY A 217 16.32 -1.28 -17.89
N GLY A 218 15.28 -0.89 -17.18
CA GLY A 218 15.11 -1.08 -15.75
C GLY A 218 14.94 -2.55 -15.40
N LYS A 219 15.08 -2.87 -14.15
CA LYS A 219 14.89 -4.21 -13.61
C LYS A 219 13.78 -4.16 -12.58
N ASP A 220 12.70 -4.85 -12.83
CA ASP A 220 11.68 -5.04 -11.81
C ASP A 220 12.25 -5.89 -10.67
N ASP A 221 12.51 -5.26 -9.52
CA ASP A 221 13.07 -5.93 -8.35
C ASP A 221 12.01 -6.64 -7.51
N LEU A 222 10.72 -6.46 -7.81
CA LEU A 222 9.60 -7.16 -7.20
C LEU A 222 9.15 -8.37 -8.01
N ALA A 223 9.64 -8.51 -9.24
CA ALA A 223 9.31 -9.62 -10.13
C ALA A 223 9.48 -10.99 -9.45
N GLY A 224 8.39 -11.76 -9.46
CA GLY A 224 8.32 -13.11 -8.89
C GLY A 224 8.08 -13.16 -7.38
N TYR A 225 8.18 -12.04 -6.64
CA TYR A 225 7.75 -11.98 -5.24
C TYR A 225 6.22 -11.96 -5.13
N GLY A 226 5.73 -12.34 -3.96
CA GLY A 226 4.32 -12.24 -3.61
C GLY A 226 4.08 -11.24 -2.48
N VAL A 227 2.80 -10.98 -2.25
CA VAL A 227 2.26 -10.20 -1.14
C VAL A 227 0.98 -10.87 -0.61
N HIS A 228 0.55 -10.53 0.60
CA HIS A 228 -0.78 -10.88 1.09
C HIS A 228 -1.74 -9.73 0.81
N SER A 229 -2.72 -9.99 -0.04
CA SER A 229 -3.67 -9.00 -0.55
C SER A 229 -5.03 -9.10 0.12
N ILE A 230 -5.66 -7.95 0.35
CA ILE A 230 -7.10 -7.81 0.62
C ILE A 230 -7.68 -7.01 -0.54
N VAL A 231 -8.62 -7.61 -1.26
CA VAL A 231 -9.34 -6.91 -2.33
C VAL A 231 -10.81 -6.76 -1.93
N LEU A 232 -11.25 -5.52 -1.79
CA LEU A 232 -12.60 -5.14 -1.41
C LEU A 232 -13.28 -4.42 -2.58
N GLN A 233 -14.42 -4.93 -3.05
CA GLN A 233 -15.23 -4.27 -4.05
C GLN A 233 -16.63 -4.01 -3.49
N ILE A 234 -17.03 -2.75 -3.42
CA ILE A 234 -18.25 -2.29 -2.75
C ILE A 234 -19.03 -1.31 -3.63
N PRO A 235 -20.38 -1.27 -3.53
CA PRO A 235 -21.17 -0.27 -4.22
C PRO A 235 -20.68 1.15 -3.91
N LYS A 236 -20.56 2.01 -4.92
CA LYS A 236 -20.15 3.41 -4.73
C LYS A 236 -21.00 4.15 -3.69
N SER A 237 -22.30 3.87 -3.63
CA SER A 237 -23.21 4.46 -2.64
C SER A 237 -22.88 4.11 -1.17
N GLU A 238 -22.12 3.04 -0.93
CA GLU A 238 -21.70 2.69 0.43
C GLU A 238 -20.62 3.62 0.99
N VAL A 239 -19.90 4.33 0.12
CA VAL A 239 -18.80 5.22 0.48
C VAL A 239 -19.09 6.70 0.25
N THR A 240 -20.14 7.06 -0.47
CA THR A 240 -20.53 8.45 -0.67
C THR A 240 -21.05 9.10 0.61
N VAL A 241 -20.84 10.41 0.77
CA VAL A 241 -21.22 11.17 1.97
C VAL A 241 -22.74 11.15 2.26
N ASP A 242 -23.55 11.02 1.22
CA ASP A 242 -25.02 11.00 1.30
C ASP A 242 -25.65 9.61 1.12
N GLY A 243 -24.83 8.58 0.91
CA GLY A 243 -25.28 7.20 0.68
C GLY A 243 -25.97 6.97 -0.65
N LYS A 244 -25.83 7.90 -1.62
CA LYS A 244 -26.50 7.83 -2.92
C LYS A 244 -25.54 7.48 -4.05
N SER A 245 -26.08 7.06 -5.17
CA SER A 245 -25.32 6.87 -6.42
C SER A 245 -24.69 8.19 -6.89
N VAL A 246 -23.55 8.09 -7.54
CA VAL A 246 -22.83 9.22 -8.14
C VAL A 246 -23.36 9.45 -9.55
N SER A 247 -23.83 10.66 -9.85
CA SER A 247 -24.43 11.00 -11.15
C SER A 247 -23.42 11.40 -12.23
N GLY A 248 -22.18 11.66 -11.85
CA GLY A 248 -21.09 12.03 -12.76
C GLY A 248 -19.92 12.68 -12.03
N PRO A 249 -18.83 13.01 -12.76
CA PRO A 249 -17.59 13.50 -12.16
C PRO A 249 -17.72 14.81 -11.36
N SER A 250 -18.71 15.64 -11.68
CA SER A 250 -18.95 16.93 -10.99
C SER A 250 -19.97 16.82 -9.85
N ALA A 251 -20.45 15.63 -9.52
CA ALA A 251 -21.40 15.45 -8.42
C ALA A 251 -20.71 15.77 -7.08
N ALA A 252 -21.44 16.41 -6.16
CA ALA A 252 -20.91 16.83 -4.87
C ALA A 252 -20.45 15.65 -3.98
N ASN A 253 -20.95 14.44 -4.25
CA ASN A 253 -20.62 13.21 -3.56
C ASN A 253 -19.66 12.31 -4.35
N ALA A 254 -19.01 12.82 -5.43
CA ALA A 254 -18.25 12.00 -6.35
C ALA A 254 -16.86 11.61 -5.80
N VAL A 255 -16.24 12.45 -4.98
CA VAL A 255 -14.85 12.23 -4.57
C VAL A 255 -14.77 11.69 -3.14
N VAL A 256 -13.93 10.68 -2.96
CA VAL A 256 -13.57 10.14 -1.65
C VAL A 256 -12.05 9.98 -1.54
N GLY A 257 -11.51 10.04 -0.33
CA GLY A 257 -10.13 9.67 -0.03
C GLY A 257 -10.07 8.28 0.58
N VAL A 258 -9.13 7.46 0.16
CA VAL A 258 -8.94 6.08 0.64
C VAL A 258 -7.52 5.90 1.14
N TRP A 259 -7.34 5.20 2.24
CA TRP A 259 -6.02 4.76 2.72
C TRP A 259 -6.17 3.47 3.53
N THR A 260 -5.07 2.77 3.69
CA THR A 260 -4.98 1.59 4.53
C THR A 260 -4.26 1.88 5.83
N SER A 261 -4.44 1.05 6.81
CA SER A 261 -3.69 1.11 8.06
C SER A 261 -3.69 -0.23 8.78
N THR A 262 -2.64 -0.45 9.55
CA THR A 262 -2.52 -1.61 10.44
C THR A 262 -2.41 -1.15 11.88
N GLU A 263 -3.12 -1.83 12.78
CA GLU A 263 -3.07 -1.59 14.22
C GLU A 263 -2.55 -2.82 14.95
N ARG A 264 -1.73 -2.58 15.97
CA ARG A 264 -1.19 -3.58 16.90
C ARG A 264 -1.70 -3.35 18.33
N PRO A 265 -1.81 -4.41 19.16
CA PRO A 265 -2.05 -4.23 20.58
C PRO A 265 -0.97 -3.36 21.22
N ARG A 266 -1.36 -2.38 22.01
CA ARG A 266 -0.52 -1.31 22.55
C ARG A 266 0.70 -1.76 23.36
N LEU A 267 0.73 -2.93 23.94
CA LEU A 267 1.88 -3.52 24.63
C LEU A 267 1.84 -5.04 24.53
N GLN A 268 2.88 -5.63 23.97
CA GLN A 268 3.10 -7.08 24.06
C GLN A 268 4.50 -7.36 24.61
N VAL A 269 4.56 -7.93 25.80
CA VAL A 269 5.78 -8.54 26.32
C VAL A 269 5.55 -10.06 26.31
N ASN A 270 6.35 -10.79 25.54
CA ASN A 270 6.29 -12.26 25.42
C ASN A 270 4.90 -12.84 25.09
N GLY A 271 4.15 -12.17 24.20
CA GLY A 271 2.82 -12.63 23.79
C GLY A 271 1.72 -12.47 24.83
N ARG A 272 1.98 -11.82 25.98
CA ARG A 272 0.99 -11.49 27.00
C ARG A 272 0.80 -9.98 27.07
N ARG A 273 -0.45 -9.53 27.33
CA ARG A 273 -0.70 -8.11 27.65
C ARG A 273 0.18 -7.71 28.83
N ALA A 274 1.05 -6.71 28.64
CA ALA A 274 1.76 -6.13 29.77
C ALA A 274 0.72 -5.50 30.70
N VAL A 275 0.66 -5.97 31.93
CA VAL A 275 -0.07 -5.29 32.99
C VAL A 275 0.72 -4.02 33.28
N VAL A 276 0.15 -2.86 32.96
CA VAL A 276 0.74 -1.56 33.37
C VAL A 276 0.89 -1.62 34.86
N SER A 277 2.13 -1.52 35.35
CA SER A 277 2.48 -1.72 36.76
C SER A 277 1.65 -0.79 37.66
N ALA A 278 1.33 -1.27 38.85
CA ALA A 278 0.52 -0.56 39.87
C ALA A 278 1.03 0.84 40.28
N ALA A 279 2.22 1.24 39.83
CA ALA A 279 2.78 2.59 40.05
C ALA A 279 1.96 3.71 39.38
N ALA A 280 1.25 3.44 38.28
CA ALA A 280 0.36 4.41 37.64
C ALA A 280 -0.99 4.59 38.38
N LYS A 281 -1.30 3.76 39.38
CA LYS A 281 -2.56 3.84 40.13
C LYS A 281 -2.59 4.89 41.25
N LYS A 282 -1.46 5.51 41.60
CA LYS A 282 -1.41 6.44 42.75
C LYS A 282 -1.92 7.85 42.48
N HIS A 283 -2.29 8.21 41.24
CA HIS A 283 -2.83 9.53 40.90
C HIS A 283 -4.23 9.54 40.26
N ARG A 284 -5.02 8.47 40.45
CA ARG A 284 -6.44 8.49 40.07
C ARG A 284 -7.31 8.83 41.31
N GLY A 285 -7.35 10.13 41.63
CA GLY A 285 -8.48 10.68 42.38
C GLY A 285 -9.78 10.43 41.60
N HIS A 286 -10.82 10.09 42.35
CA HIS A 286 -12.18 9.78 41.88
C HIS A 286 -12.68 10.75 40.81
N ARG A 287 -12.59 10.37 39.52
CA ARG A 287 -13.44 10.88 38.46
C ARG A 287 -14.06 9.72 37.74
N LYS A 288 -15.33 9.45 38.07
CA LYS A 288 -16.26 8.73 37.22
C LYS A 288 -16.40 9.55 35.94
N HIS A 289 -15.59 9.27 34.92
CA HIS A 289 -15.83 9.72 33.55
C HIS A 289 -15.94 8.49 32.68
N GLY A 290 -17.01 8.47 31.90
CA GLY A 290 -17.32 7.42 30.97
C GLY A 290 -16.13 7.05 30.10
N ARG A 291 -15.99 5.77 29.81
CA ARG A 291 -15.03 5.26 28.83
C ARG A 291 -15.14 6.11 27.58
N LYS A 292 -14.08 6.87 27.22
CA LYS A 292 -14.00 7.50 25.91
C LYS A 292 -14.04 6.33 24.91
N SER A 293 -15.04 6.31 24.06
CA SER A 293 -15.06 5.44 22.90
C SER A 293 -13.81 5.75 22.10
N GLY A 294 -12.91 4.78 21.90
CA GLY A 294 -11.72 4.94 21.10
C GLY A 294 -10.41 4.40 21.66
N ASP A 295 -10.36 3.88 22.90
CA ASP A 295 -9.16 3.20 23.41
C ASP A 295 -9.49 1.71 23.61
N ASP A 296 -9.45 0.96 22.53
CA ASP A 296 -9.61 -0.49 22.51
C ASP A 296 -8.32 -1.24 22.87
N GLY A 297 -7.24 -0.49 23.13
CA GLY A 297 -5.91 -1.01 23.44
C GLY A 297 -5.07 -1.33 22.20
N PHE A 298 -5.43 -0.81 21.02
CA PHE A 298 -4.65 -0.89 19.81
C PHE A 298 -4.02 0.46 19.46
N VAL A 299 -2.96 0.44 18.68
CA VAL A 299 -2.27 1.62 18.12
C VAL A 299 -1.97 1.35 16.66
N GLN A 300 -2.11 2.39 15.83
CA GLN A 300 -1.70 2.37 14.45
C GLN A 300 -0.17 2.29 14.37
N VAL A 301 0.34 1.40 13.54
CA VAL A 301 1.78 1.14 13.35
C VAL A 301 2.20 1.24 11.89
N SER A 302 1.26 1.20 10.95
CA SER A 302 1.47 1.42 9.53
C SER A 302 0.26 2.11 8.92
N ARG A 303 0.47 2.93 7.90
CA ARG A 303 -0.56 3.49 7.03
C ARG A 303 -0.01 3.84 5.66
N LEU A 304 -0.86 3.73 4.66
CA LEU A 304 -0.54 4.07 3.30
C LEU A 304 -1.72 4.77 2.62
N GLY A 305 -1.49 5.97 2.09
CA GLY A 305 -2.41 6.72 1.26
C GLY A 305 -1.94 6.77 -0.18
N ASN A 306 -1.22 7.81 -0.58
CA ASN A 306 -0.60 7.86 -1.91
C ASN A 306 0.69 7.02 -1.94
N PRO A 307 0.99 6.36 -3.07
CA PRO A 307 2.25 5.66 -3.25
C PRO A 307 3.44 6.62 -3.11
N LEU A 308 4.56 6.12 -2.63
CA LEU A 308 5.86 6.79 -2.56
C LEU A 308 5.95 8.00 -1.59
N VAL A 309 4.87 8.34 -0.85
CA VAL A 309 4.93 9.51 0.07
C VAL A 309 5.83 9.21 1.26
N ASN A 310 5.62 8.11 1.98
CA ASN A 310 6.46 7.78 3.14
C ASN A 310 7.89 7.43 2.74
N GLU A 311 8.09 6.96 1.51
CA GLU A 311 9.40 6.54 0.99
C GLU A 311 10.30 7.70 0.61
N VAL A 312 9.76 8.65 -0.18
CA VAL A 312 10.58 9.68 -0.85
C VAL A 312 10.29 11.11 -0.41
N VAL A 313 9.18 11.34 0.30
CA VAL A 313 8.82 12.67 0.81
C VAL A 313 9.11 12.78 2.30
N ILE A 314 8.78 11.74 3.07
CA ILE A 314 8.97 11.75 4.53
C ILE A 314 10.43 11.40 4.87
N PRO A 315 11.14 12.25 5.64
CA PRO A 315 12.53 11.98 6.03
C PRO A 315 12.64 10.72 6.90
N LEU A 316 13.77 10.01 6.79
CA LEU A 316 14.03 8.74 7.48
C LEU A 316 13.70 8.77 8.98
N GLY A 317 14.05 9.84 9.67
CA GLY A 317 13.76 9.99 11.11
C GLY A 317 12.30 10.30 11.47
N GLN A 318 11.41 10.44 10.48
CA GLN A 318 9.99 10.74 10.68
C GLN A 318 9.05 9.64 10.18
N LYS A 319 9.57 8.63 9.49
CA LYS A 319 8.77 7.59 8.82
C LYS A 319 7.90 6.78 9.80
N ASP A 320 8.45 6.31 10.90
CA ASP A 320 7.68 5.61 11.94
C ASP A 320 6.62 6.52 12.58
N HIS A 321 6.93 7.82 12.76
CA HIS A 321 5.97 8.78 13.28
C HIS A 321 4.84 9.05 12.27
N PHE A 322 5.17 9.11 10.97
CA PHE A 322 4.18 9.19 9.90
C PHE A 322 3.21 8.01 9.95
N ASN A 323 3.71 6.78 10.05
CA ASN A 323 2.92 5.57 10.18
C ASN A 323 2.01 5.55 11.41
N ALA A 324 2.42 6.20 12.50
CA ALA A 324 1.67 6.27 13.75
C ALA A 324 0.65 7.44 13.82
N THR A 325 0.61 8.34 12.83
CA THR A 325 -0.26 9.52 12.83
C THR A 325 -1.44 9.38 11.86
N GLN A 326 -2.49 10.18 12.07
CA GLN A 326 -3.65 10.22 11.19
C GLN A 326 -3.45 11.21 10.04
N PRO A 327 -4.01 10.96 8.84
CA PRO A 327 -3.87 11.86 7.69
C PRO A 327 -4.27 13.31 7.96
N SER A 328 -5.24 13.56 8.82
CA SER A 328 -5.66 14.90 9.24
C SER A 328 -4.54 15.76 9.90
N GLN A 329 -3.42 15.14 10.28
CA GLN A 329 -2.28 15.81 10.89
C GLN A 329 -1.18 16.17 9.88
N ASP A 330 -1.24 15.66 8.65
CA ASP A 330 -0.16 15.70 7.66
C ASP A 330 0.24 17.12 7.27
N ALA A 331 -0.72 18.00 7.06
CA ALA A 331 -0.44 19.41 6.76
C ALA A 331 0.49 20.05 7.80
N LYS A 332 0.23 19.80 9.08
CA LYS A 332 0.97 20.37 10.19
C LYS A 332 2.33 19.72 10.38
N LEU A 333 2.40 18.40 10.26
CA LEU A 333 3.60 17.61 10.60
C LEU A 333 4.56 17.51 9.41
N TYR A 334 4.03 17.34 8.20
CA TYR A 334 4.81 16.91 7.03
C TYR A 334 4.66 17.84 5.82
N GLY A 335 3.73 18.80 5.82
CA GLY A 335 3.47 19.69 4.68
C GLY A 335 4.71 20.42 4.16
N GLN A 336 5.68 20.72 5.02
CA GLN A 336 6.94 21.35 4.62
C GLN A 336 7.77 20.46 3.69
N TYR A 337 7.74 19.14 3.85
CA TYR A 337 8.49 18.20 3.01
C TYR A 337 7.85 18.06 1.63
N VAL A 338 6.53 18.17 1.55
CA VAL A 338 5.80 18.19 0.27
C VAL A 338 6.05 19.52 -0.48
N LEU A 339 6.08 20.66 0.24
CA LEU A 339 6.34 21.98 -0.34
C LEU A 339 7.79 22.18 -0.76
N LYS A 340 8.72 21.43 -0.19
CA LYS A 340 10.15 21.44 -0.50
C LYS A 340 10.68 20.01 -0.56
N PRO A 341 10.32 19.24 -1.59
CA PRO A 341 10.74 17.84 -1.67
C PRO A 341 12.25 17.76 -1.90
N GLU A 342 12.92 17.03 -1.03
CA GLU A 342 14.37 16.80 -1.12
C GLU A 342 14.75 16.12 -2.44
N LEU A 343 13.87 15.26 -2.95
CA LEU A 343 14.02 14.60 -4.23
C LEU A 343 14.30 15.58 -5.38
N ALA A 344 13.58 16.71 -5.45
CA ALA A 344 13.81 17.71 -6.50
C ALA A 344 15.25 18.26 -6.46
N HIS A 345 15.78 18.52 -5.25
CA HIS A 345 17.15 18.96 -5.07
C HIS A 345 18.17 17.90 -5.54
N VAL A 346 17.97 16.64 -5.16
CA VAL A 346 18.86 15.56 -5.58
C VAL A 346 18.85 15.33 -7.07
N MET A 347 17.65 15.35 -7.70
CA MET A 347 17.55 15.23 -9.14
C MET A 347 18.28 16.37 -9.89
N ASN A 348 18.26 17.59 -9.34
CA ASN A 348 19.05 18.69 -9.89
C ASN A 348 20.56 18.46 -9.76
N LEU A 349 21.01 17.95 -8.61
CA LEU A 349 22.44 17.63 -8.40
C LEU A 349 22.94 16.53 -9.33
N LEU A 350 22.09 15.52 -9.62
CA LEU A 350 22.49 14.35 -10.39
C LEU A 350 22.32 14.53 -11.90
N PHE A 351 21.24 15.22 -12.30
CA PHE A 351 20.80 15.23 -13.71
C PHE A 351 20.71 16.63 -14.32
N ASP A 352 20.92 17.70 -13.54
CA ASP A 352 20.81 19.12 -13.99
C ASP A 352 19.49 19.41 -14.73
N ILE A 353 18.36 18.92 -14.20
CA ILE A 353 17.07 18.99 -14.87
C ILE A 353 16.25 20.23 -14.53
N HIS A 354 16.77 21.11 -13.67
CA HIS A 354 16.11 22.33 -13.20
C HIS A 354 14.74 22.11 -12.55
N ALA A 355 14.58 21.02 -11.80
CA ALA A 355 13.36 20.73 -11.03
C ALA A 355 13.08 21.87 -10.02
N PRO A 356 11.84 22.37 -9.89
CA PRO A 356 11.49 23.35 -8.88
C PRO A 356 11.62 22.77 -7.47
N GLU A 357 12.51 23.33 -6.64
CA GLU A 357 12.83 22.76 -5.31
C GLU A 357 11.95 23.29 -4.19
N THR A 358 11.19 24.36 -4.40
CA THR A 358 10.40 25.03 -3.34
C THR A 358 9.03 25.46 -3.84
N ASN A 359 8.12 25.79 -2.92
CA ASN A 359 6.76 26.24 -3.23
C ASN A 359 5.99 25.25 -4.12
N ARG A 360 6.13 23.96 -3.84
CA ARG A 360 5.53 22.87 -4.61
C ARG A 360 4.06 22.68 -4.25
N THR A 361 3.26 23.73 -4.47
CA THR A 361 1.80 23.67 -4.29
C THR A 361 1.12 22.75 -5.31
N ASP A 362 1.74 22.50 -6.42
CA ASP A 362 1.35 21.49 -7.42
C ASP A 362 1.38 20.08 -6.83
N ILE A 363 2.43 19.70 -6.09
CA ILE A 363 2.51 18.40 -5.41
C ILE A 363 1.49 18.33 -4.26
N VAL A 364 1.29 19.43 -3.51
CA VAL A 364 0.25 19.49 -2.48
C VAL A 364 -1.13 19.22 -3.09
N GLN A 365 -1.43 19.77 -4.27
CA GLN A 365 -2.69 19.50 -4.96
C GLN A 365 -2.78 18.05 -5.45
N ALA A 366 -1.73 17.52 -6.01
CA ALA A 366 -1.73 16.14 -6.52
C ALA A 366 -1.95 15.12 -5.38
N LEU A 367 -1.23 15.27 -4.25
CA LEU A 367 -1.17 14.24 -3.21
C LEU A 367 -2.06 14.54 -1.99
N LEU A 368 -2.18 15.80 -1.55
CA LEU A 368 -2.78 16.09 -0.24
C LEU A 368 -4.19 16.68 -0.32
N THR A 369 -4.44 17.69 -1.18
CA THR A 369 -5.75 18.35 -1.23
C THR A 369 -6.68 17.81 -2.30
N GLY A 370 -6.12 17.14 -3.29
CA GLY A 370 -6.80 16.84 -4.55
C GLY A 370 -6.80 18.03 -5.51
N ILE A 371 -7.00 17.72 -6.78
CA ILE A 371 -7.04 18.68 -7.89
C ILE A 371 -8.42 19.34 -7.93
N PRO A 372 -8.52 20.69 -7.83
CA PRO A 372 -9.80 21.40 -7.85
C PRO A 372 -10.67 21.02 -9.06
N GLY A 373 -11.93 20.70 -8.80
CA GLY A 373 -12.90 20.29 -9.83
C GLY A 373 -12.68 18.90 -10.41
N LYS A 374 -11.72 18.12 -9.90
CA LYS A 374 -11.43 16.73 -10.33
C LYS A 374 -11.42 15.76 -9.15
N THR A 375 -10.41 15.85 -8.28
CA THR A 375 -10.19 14.90 -7.18
C THR A 375 -10.24 15.57 -5.79
N GLN A 376 -10.64 16.83 -5.70
CA GLN A 376 -10.79 17.54 -4.44
C GLN A 376 -12.10 17.19 -3.75
N ILE A 377 -12.05 16.81 -2.48
CA ILE A 377 -13.25 16.54 -1.66
C ILE A 377 -13.76 17.86 -1.09
N GLY A 378 -14.98 18.26 -1.47
CA GLY A 378 -15.58 19.50 -1.00
C GLY A 378 -14.82 20.76 -1.44
N LYS A 379 -15.10 21.90 -0.80
CA LYS A 379 -14.50 23.20 -1.15
C LYS A 379 -13.23 23.54 -0.39
N HIS A 380 -13.05 23.00 0.80
CA HIS A 380 -11.96 23.32 1.73
C HIS A 380 -11.42 22.03 2.37
N PRO A 381 -10.76 21.17 1.60
CA PRO A 381 -10.23 19.92 2.14
C PRO A 381 -9.08 20.20 3.10
N VAL A 382 -8.97 19.38 4.13
CA VAL A 382 -7.75 19.32 4.94
C VAL A 382 -6.66 18.62 4.09
N PRO A 383 -5.47 19.21 3.94
CA PRO A 383 -4.39 18.51 3.23
C PRO A 383 -3.99 17.25 4.01
N ALA A 384 -4.22 16.11 3.41
CA ALA A 384 -4.09 14.80 4.02
C ALA A 384 -3.62 13.76 2.99
N ASP A 385 -2.67 12.93 3.36
CA ASP A 385 -2.21 11.82 2.52
C ASP A 385 -3.25 10.71 2.50
N THR A 386 -4.13 10.79 1.53
CA THR A 386 -5.14 9.80 1.17
C THR A 386 -5.22 9.71 -0.34
N LEU A 387 -5.31 8.51 -0.88
CA LEU A 387 -5.52 8.28 -2.30
C LEU A 387 -6.93 8.74 -2.68
N LYS A 388 -7.04 9.85 -3.39
CA LYS A 388 -8.33 10.43 -3.77
C LYS A 388 -8.82 9.82 -5.06
N ILE A 389 -10.11 9.47 -5.10
CA ILE A 389 -10.74 8.92 -6.29
C ILE A 389 -12.07 9.62 -6.58
N ASN A 390 -12.26 10.02 -7.82
CA ASN A 390 -13.52 10.53 -8.33
C ASN A 390 -14.37 9.37 -8.88
N LEU A 391 -15.30 8.91 -8.07
CA LEU A 391 -16.20 7.80 -8.38
C LEU A 391 -17.12 8.05 -9.57
N GLY A 392 -17.24 9.31 -10.01
CA GLY A 392 -18.05 9.71 -11.16
C GLY A 392 -17.32 9.61 -12.49
N VAL A 393 -16.00 9.44 -12.48
CA VAL A 393 -15.21 9.19 -13.71
C VAL A 393 -15.42 7.74 -14.13
N PRO A 394 -15.89 7.48 -15.38
CA PRO A 394 -16.08 6.11 -15.85
C PRO A 394 -14.74 5.42 -16.14
N PRO A 395 -14.70 4.08 -16.18
CA PRO A 395 -13.52 3.33 -16.59
C PRO A 395 -13.00 3.77 -17.96
N SER A 396 -11.69 3.95 -18.08
CA SER A 396 -11.04 4.29 -19.34
C SER A 396 -11.07 3.08 -20.29
N ALA A 397 -11.44 3.32 -21.57
CA ALA A 397 -11.38 2.29 -22.60
C ALA A 397 -9.95 1.97 -23.02
N ASN A 398 -9.06 2.95 -22.91
CA ASN A 398 -7.64 2.83 -23.25
C ASN A 398 -6.81 3.42 -22.10
N PRO A 399 -6.54 2.66 -21.04
CA PRO A 399 -5.77 3.11 -19.90
C PRO A 399 -4.37 3.59 -20.30
N ASN A 400 -3.97 4.78 -19.83
CA ASN A 400 -2.62 5.29 -20.03
C ASN A 400 -1.84 5.09 -18.72
N PRO A 401 -0.68 4.39 -18.73
CA PRO A 401 0.12 4.15 -17.54
C PRO A 401 0.56 5.43 -16.81
N LEU A 402 0.73 6.53 -17.52
CA LEU A 402 1.05 7.83 -16.94
C LEU A 402 -0.17 8.57 -16.35
N GLY A 403 -1.33 7.91 -16.25
CA GLY A 403 -2.51 8.45 -15.62
C GLY A 403 -2.87 9.85 -16.12
N VAL A 404 -3.13 10.77 -15.18
CA VAL A 404 -3.52 12.15 -15.51
C VAL A 404 -2.43 12.89 -16.32
N LEU A 405 -1.15 12.61 -16.11
CA LEU A 405 -0.07 13.18 -16.93
C LEU A 405 -0.15 12.71 -18.40
N GLY A 406 -0.62 11.48 -18.61
CA GLY A 406 -0.89 10.92 -19.94
C GLY A 406 -2.25 11.29 -20.53
N GLY A 407 -3.02 12.17 -19.86
CA GLY A 407 -4.36 12.61 -20.29
C GLY A 407 -5.51 11.66 -19.90
N ASP A 408 -5.24 10.61 -19.13
CA ASP A 408 -6.25 9.67 -18.65
C ASP A 408 -6.74 10.06 -17.25
N LEU A 409 -7.95 10.61 -17.21
CA LEU A 409 -8.54 11.13 -15.97
C LEU A 409 -8.93 10.05 -14.95
N GLN A 410 -8.87 8.77 -15.29
CA GLN A 410 -9.11 7.66 -14.34
C GLN A 410 -7.84 7.10 -13.73
N GLY A 411 -6.66 7.55 -14.17
CA GLY A 411 -5.38 7.13 -13.64
C GLY A 411 -4.87 8.05 -12.53
N PHE A 412 -3.82 7.61 -11.85
CA PHE A 412 -3.19 8.35 -10.76
C PHE A 412 -2.88 9.82 -11.12
N PRO A 413 -3.19 10.81 -10.26
CA PRO A 413 -3.69 10.72 -8.88
C PRO A 413 -5.23 10.78 -8.73
N ASP A 414 -6.01 10.38 -9.73
CA ASP A 414 -7.44 10.10 -9.60
C ASP A 414 -7.66 8.60 -9.37
N GLY A 415 -7.53 8.18 -8.11
CA GLY A 415 -7.33 6.79 -7.78
C GLY A 415 -5.94 6.29 -8.20
N ARG A 416 -5.79 4.97 -8.20
CA ARG A 416 -4.61 4.25 -8.71
C ARG A 416 -5.07 2.91 -9.25
N ARG A 417 -4.86 2.66 -10.52
CA ARG A 417 -5.07 1.35 -11.14
C ARG A 417 -3.81 0.49 -10.98
N LEU A 418 -3.94 -0.79 -11.16
CA LEU A 418 -2.82 -1.73 -11.14
C LEU A 418 -1.77 -1.44 -12.24
N THR A 419 -2.21 -0.85 -13.35
CA THR A 419 -1.37 -0.51 -14.50
C THR A 419 -0.80 0.91 -14.47
N ASP A 420 -1.09 1.70 -13.44
CA ASP A 420 -0.55 3.06 -13.34
C ASP A 420 0.91 3.01 -12.89
N ASP A 421 1.80 3.53 -13.71
CA ASP A 421 3.22 3.65 -13.44
C ASP A 421 3.47 4.85 -12.52
N VAL A 422 3.25 4.61 -11.23
CA VAL A 422 3.34 5.69 -10.22
C VAL A 422 4.77 6.14 -9.96
N THR A 423 5.76 5.30 -10.29
CA THR A 423 7.19 5.65 -10.21
C THR A 423 7.52 6.72 -11.24
N ASP A 424 7.22 6.46 -12.51
CA ASP A 424 7.42 7.43 -13.60
C ASP A 424 6.61 8.71 -13.40
N ILE A 425 5.33 8.58 -12.99
CA ILE A 425 4.49 9.75 -12.69
C ILE A 425 5.12 10.60 -11.60
N SER A 426 5.59 9.98 -10.50
CA SER A 426 6.17 10.69 -9.35
C SER A 426 7.48 11.37 -9.70
N LEU A 427 8.37 10.69 -10.42
CA LEU A 427 9.62 11.27 -10.92
C LEU A 427 9.35 12.51 -11.78
N ARG A 428 8.40 12.43 -12.74
CA ARG A 428 8.04 13.55 -13.63
C ARG A 428 7.35 14.68 -12.88
N VAL A 429 6.46 14.39 -11.94
CA VAL A 429 5.81 15.41 -11.10
C VAL A 429 6.84 16.15 -10.26
N VAL A 430 7.76 15.43 -9.61
CA VAL A 430 8.83 16.07 -8.82
C VAL A 430 9.77 16.88 -9.69
N ALA A 431 10.11 16.40 -10.90
CA ALA A 431 10.87 17.16 -11.88
C ALA A 431 10.18 18.45 -12.33
N GLY A 432 8.87 18.58 -12.13
CA GLY A 432 8.12 19.81 -12.42
C GLY A 432 7.16 19.69 -13.60
N ALA A 433 6.73 18.50 -14.00
CA ALA A 433 5.80 18.32 -15.12
C ALA A 433 4.52 19.16 -14.98
N LEU A 434 3.98 19.28 -13.76
CA LEU A 434 2.81 20.12 -13.46
C LEU A 434 3.11 21.63 -13.52
N LYS A 435 4.38 22.03 -13.68
CA LYS A 435 4.85 23.41 -13.84
C LYS A 435 5.49 23.67 -15.22
N GLY A 436 5.33 22.75 -16.14
CA GLY A 436 5.82 22.88 -17.52
C GLY A 436 7.23 22.36 -17.77
N ASN A 437 7.91 21.79 -16.78
CA ASN A 437 9.20 21.12 -16.94
C ASN A 437 8.98 19.64 -17.30
N ASN A 438 8.81 19.36 -18.58
CA ASN A 438 8.44 18.05 -19.10
C ASN A 438 9.67 17.17 -19.38
N VAL A 439 10.45 16.83 -18.37
CA VAL A 439 11.56 15.88 -18.52
C VAL A 439 10.97 14.45 -18.48
N PRO A 440 11.24 13.60 -19.48
CA PRO A 440 10.69 12.26 -19.56
C PRO A 440 11.48 11.29 -18.67
N LEU A 441 11.37 11.47 -17.34
CA LEU A 441 12.01 10.61 -16.38
C LEU A 441 11.24 9.30 -16.19
N GLY A 442 11.96 8.24 -15.89
CA GLY A 442 11.44 6.93 -15.54
C GLY A 442 12.54 6.02 -15.00
N ASP A 443 12.15 4.96 -14.30
CA ASP A 443 13.08 3.95 -13.81
C ASP A 443 13.35 2.84 -14.83
N GLY A 444 12.62 2.84 -15.95
CA GLY A 444 12.75 1.89 -17.04
C GLY A 444 12.01 0.57 -16.82
N VAL A 445 11.08 0.53 -15.85
CA VAL A 445 10.16 -0.59 -15.60
C VAL A 445 8.74 -0.11 -15.83
N ASP A 446 8.14 -0.48 -16.96
CA ASP A 446 6.86 0.07 -17.42
C ASP A 446 5.65 -0.82 -17.11
N ALA A 447 5.85 -2.05 -16.60
CA ALA A 447 4.78 -2.99 -16.30
C ALA A 447 5.23 -4.10 -15.34
N ASN A 448 4.27 -4.68 -14.64
CA ASN A 448 4.46 -5.87 -13.80
C ASN A 448 4.90 -7.08 -14.64
N ASP A 449 5.66 -8.00 -14.05
CA ASP A 449 6.15 -9.22 -14.68
C ASP A 449 5.04 -10.21 -15.05
N LYS A 450 3.84 -10.07 -14.42
CA LYS A 450 2.65 -10.87 -14.71
C LYS A 450 1.46 -10.05 -15.16
N PRO A 451 0.67 -10.55 -16.12
CA PRO A 451 -0.55 -9.88 -16.53
C PRO A 451 -1.59 -9.91 -15.42
N PHE A 452 -2.23 -8.76 -15.17
CA PHE A 452 -3.35 -8.64 -14.25
C PHE A 452 -4.59 -9.37 -14.77
N LEU A 453 -5.45 -9.82 -13.84
CA LEU A 453 -6.72 -10.46 -14.20
C LEU A 453 -7.73 -9.41 -14.70
N SER A 454 -8.52 -9.79 -15.71
CA SER A 454 -9.60 -8.94 -16.25
C SER A 454 -10.85 -8.87 -15.39
N SER A 455 -10.91 -9.67 -14.33
CA SER A 455 -12.03 -9.75 -13.39
C SER A 455 -11.53 -9.89 -11.95
N PHE A 456 -12.44 -9.60 -11.00
CA PHE A 456 -12.15 -9.71 -9.58
C PHE A 456 -11.49 -11.06 -9.21
N PRO A 457 -10.38 -11.06 -8.45
CA PRO A 457 -9.82 -9.96 -7.65
C PRO A 457 -8.79 -9.07 -8.38
N TYR A 458 -8.64 -9.15 -9.67
CA TYR A 458 -7.80 -8.39 -10.60
C TYR A 458 -6.29 -8.63 -10.45
N LEU A 459 -5.77 -8.84 -9.26
CA LEU A 459 -4.36 -9.12 -8.99
C LEU A 459 -3.94 -10.47 -9.61
N ALA A 460 -2.75 -10.52 -10.17
CA ALA A 460 -2.19 -11.73 -10.75
C ALA A 460 -2.02 -12.86 -9.70
N GLU A 461 -2.02 -14.10 -10.16
CA GLU A 461 -1.76 -15.24 -9.28
C GLU A 461 -0.29 -15.28 -8.86
N PRO A 462 -0.02 -15.65 -7.59
CA PRO A 462 1.34 -15.69 -7.09
C PRO A 462 2.15 -16.80 -7.80
N THR A 463 3.43 -16.57 -7.96
CA THR A 463 4.37 -17.60 -8.37
C THR A 463 4.33 -18.76 -7.37
N SER A 464 4.36 -20.00 -7.85
CA SER A 464 4.42 -21.15 -6.94
C SER A 464 5.80 -21.26 -6.29
N GLY A 465 5.84 -21.74 -5.05
CA GLY A 465 7.12 -21.98 -4.38
C GLY A 465 8.00 -22.99 -5.12
N PHE A 466 7.39 -23.93 -5.84
CA PHE A 466 8.10 -24.92 -6.66
C PHE A 466 8.75 -24.31 -7.92
N ASP A 467 8.10 -23.28 -8.49
CA ASP A 467 8.55 -22.63 -9.73
C ASP A 467 9.32 -21.33 -9.46
N SER A 468 9.54 -20.97 -8.19
CA SER A 468 10.25 -19.74 -7.80
C SER A 468 11.65 -19.67 -8.44
N GLN A 469 11.95 -18.53 -9.04
CA GLN A 469 13.26 -18.19 -9.58
C GLN A 469 14.07 -17.29 -8.62
N ILE A 470 13.60 -17.10 -7.41
CA ILE A 470 14.21 -16.26 -6.38
C ILE A 470 14.84 -17.15 -5.29
N PRO A 471 16.11 -16.98 -4.94
CA PRO A 471 17.12 -16.18 -5.65
C PRO A 471 17.50 -16.82 -6.99
N LYS A 472 17.93 -16.00 -7.96
CA LYS A 472 18.46 -16.55 -9.22
C LYS A 472 19.62 -17.48 -8.91
N PRO A 473 19.79 -18.61 -9.64
CA PRO A 473 20.89 -19.54 -9.43
C PRO A 473 22.21 -18.77 -9.44
N ILE A 474 22.99 -18.88 -8.36
CA ILE A 474 24.38 -18.42 -8.35
C ILE A 474 25.10 -19.34 -9.33
N THR A 475 25.44 -18.83 -10.51
CA THR A 475 26.36 -19.55 -11.41
C THR A 475 27.65 -19.71 -10.62
N PRO A 476 28.10 -20.94 -10.29
CA PRO A 476 29.37 -21.12 -9.60
C PRO A 476 30.45 -20.37 -10.38
N PRO A 477 31.39 -19.68 -9.73
CA PRO A 477 32.53 -19.15 -10.46
C PRO A 477 33.15 -20.30 -11.21
N HIS A 478 33.40 -20.12 -12.52
CA HIS A 478 34.08 -21.11 -13.32
C HIS A 478 35.33 -21.56 -12.56
N ALA A 479 35.40 -22.84 -12.23
CA ALA A 479 36.63 -23.40 -11.76
C ALA A 479 37.71 -22.99 -12.77
N PRO A 480 38.87 -22.50 -12.32
CA PRO A 480 39.95 -22.19 -13.24
C PRO A 480 40.24 -23.46 -14.05
N THR A 481 40.16 -23.33 -15.35
CA THR A 481 40.58 -24.41 -16.28
C THR A 481 42.01 -24.79 -15.97
N PRO A 482 42.32 -26.08 -15.83
CA PRO A 482 43.66 -26.56 -15.46
C PRO A 482 44.70 -26.17 -16.49
#